data_e281a1764cd1545b3ba19041fcc05732
#
_entry.id   e281a1764cd1545b3ba19041fcc05732
#
_cell.length_a   1.000
_cell.length_b   1.000
_cell.length_c   1.000
_cell.angle_alpha   90.00
_cell.angle_beta   90.00
_cell.angle_gamma   90.00
#
_symmetry.space_group_name_H-M   'P 1'
#
loop_
_entity.id
_entity.type
_entity.pdbx_description
1 polymer ?
#
loop_
_entity_poly.entity_id
_entity_poly.type
_entity_poly.pdbx_seq_one_letter_code
_entity_poly.pdbx_strand_id
1 'polypeptide(L)'
;YNLTLTLDETIQRIMEKYVKQAIVENKVANRGCAIMVNVKTGAVLGMAVEDSFDPNDPFDIADEKTKKEIESLPENEQDQATSDALTKQWRNKAISDTYTPGSVFKPVTTAAVLSEKLVDDDTRFNCTGSIIPYEGAAPIGCHLFSGHGSQTLTEALMNSCNPAYVQMGFMLGAEKFYQYYVAFGFSEKTGIDLPGESEDIFFDQDGVEGKMYDIDLAVAPFGQNFQITPMQMIMAISAIANDGKLMQPYIVSQITDSDGNVIKSTEPTVKRQVISKDVADQVLAMLEQNAISGGAKNGYVAGYRIGGKTGTSETHRDNNNDGIDDYIASFAGIAPCDDPEIALLCYFDTPLGDSYYGASVAGPCFRNIMSEVLPYLGVEKKYSESELENLSTQISAYGGMAVDEASAAVSNAELKVVIKGDGDTVISQSPDPYSYVPKGGTVILYTDDSAESDTVTVPDFKGLSMSQASDLATQSGLNITISGTFSSDDSVTAEVQSIEKGKVVSRGTVITVTFEQKSNIM
;
A
#
# COMPACT_ATOMS: atom_id res chain seq x y z
N TYR A 1 -13.28 -7.65 -34.31
CA TYR A 1 -12.34 -8.21 -33.34
C TYR A 1 -12.85 -7.94 -31.94
N ASN A 2 -12.62 -8.88 -31.01
CA ASN A 2 -12.88 -8.70 -29.60
C ASN A 2 -11.53 -8.59 -28.86
N LEU A 3 -11.49 -7.76 -27.82
CA LEU A 3 -10.32 -7.61 -26.95
C LEU A 3 -10.65 -8.20 -25.58
N THR A 4 -9.79 -9.07 -25.08
CA THR A 4 -9.80 -9.49 -23.68
C THR A 4 -8.73 -8.68 -22.95
N LEU A 5 -9.12 -7.97 -21.90
CA LEU A 5 -8.23 -7.11 -21.13
C LEU A 5 -7.72 -7.83 -19.88
N THR A 6 -6.63 -7.33 -19.34
CA THR A 6 -6.11 -7.74 -18.02
C THR A 6 -6.79 -7.00 -16.86
N LEU A 7 -7.52 -5.93 -17.19
CA LEU A 7 -8.27 -5.16 -16.19
C LEU A 7 -9.34 -6.04 -15.55
N ASP A 8 -9.33 -6.10 -14.23
CA ASP A 8 -10.36 -6.76 -13.43
C ASP A 8 -11.41 -5.74 -13.00
N GLU A 9 -12.67 -5.98 -13.36
CA GLU A 9 -13.78 -5.04 -13.10
C GLU A 9 -13.96 -4.78 -11.59
N THR A 10 -13.77 -5.79 -10.75
CA THR A 10 -13.93 -5.65 -9.30
C THR A 10 -12.79 -4.81 -8.72
N ILE A 11 -11.56 -5.08 -9.12
CA ILE A 11 -10.38 -4.29 -8.71
C ILE A 11 -10.54 -2.85 -9.18
N GLN A 12 -10.92 -2.63 -10.44
CA GLN A 12 -11.12 -1.30 -11.00
C GLN A 12 -12.15 -0.49 -10.20
N ARG A 13 -13.31 -1.09 -9.89
CA ARG A 13 -14.36 -0.43 -9.08
C ARG A 13 -13.91 -0.10 -7.65
N ILE A 14 -13.15 -0.99 -7.02
CA ILE A 14 -12.58 -0.74 -5.69
C ILE A 14 -11.61 0.44 -5.76
N MET A 15 -10.73 0.48 -6.77
CA MET A 15 -9.76 1.55 -6.95
C MET A 15 -10.46 2.90 -7.20
N GLU A 16 -11.42 2.97 -8.12
CA GLU A 16 -12.20 4.18 -8.41
C GLU A 16 -12.93 4.71 -7.17
N LYS A 17 -13.56 3.82 -6.39
CA LYS A 17 -14.24 4.18 -5.14
C LYS A 17 -13.31 4.92 -4.19
N TYR A 18 -12.11 4.38 -3.94
CA TYR A 18 -11.20 4.94 -2.94
C TYR A 18 -10.36 6.12 -3.47
N VAL A 19 -10.04 6.15 -4.76
CA VAL A 19 -9.43 7.34 -5.39
C VAL A 19 -10.38 8.52 -5.32
N LYS A 20 -11.66 8.35 -5.69
CA LYS A 20 -12.68 9.39 -5.59
C LYS A 20 -12.91 9.86 -4.16
N GLN A 21 -12.98 8.92 -3.20
CA GLN A 21 -13.09 9.25 -1.79
C GLN A 21 -11.90 10.10 -1.31
N ALA A 22 -10.67 9.69 -1.64
CA ALA A 22 -9.46 10.41 -1.24
C ALA A 22 -9.40 11.84 -1.85
N ILE A 23 -9.85 12.00 -3.11
CA ILE A 23 -9.93 13.31 -3.77
C ILE A 23 -10.89 14.24 -3.02
N VAL A 24 -12.07 13.76 -2.67
CA VAL A 24 -13.08 14.56 -1.97
C VAL A 24 -12.62 14.92 -0.55
N GLU A 25 -12.13 13.93 0.21
CA GLU A 25 -11.70 14.12 1.60
C GLU A 25 -10.50 15.07 1.73
N ASN A 26 -9.57 14.99 0.78
CA ASN A 26 -8.34 15.80 0.81
C ASN A 26 -8.40 17.02 -0.12
N LYS A 27 -9.56 17.32 -0.72
CA LYS A 27 -9.77 18.47 -1.62
C LYS A 27 -8.70 18.54 -2.71
N VAL A 28 -8.41 17.42 -3.35
CA VAL A 28 -7.40 17.34 -4.39
C VAL A 28 -7.83 18.19 -5.58
N ALA A 29 -7.02 19.19 -5.95
CA ALA A 29 -7.43 20.21 -6.91
C ALA A 29 -7.08 19.86 -8.36
N ASN A 30 -6.09 19.02 -8.58
CA ASN A 30 -5.58 18.79 -9.94
C ASN A 30 -5.92 17.39 -10.46
N ARG A 31 -5.49 16.32 -9.80
CA ARG A 31 -5.75 14.94 -10.23
C ARG A 31 -5.46 13.91 -9.15
N GLY A 32 -6.14 12.76 -9.24
CA GLY A 32 -5.83 11.56 -8.47
C GLY A 32 -5.72 10.37 -9.42
N CYS A 33 -4.78 9.48 -9.14
CA CYS A 33 -4.55 8.29 -9.93
C CYS A 33 -4.13 7.12 -9.03
N ALA A 34 -4.62 5.91 -9.37
CA ALA A 34 -4.11 4.67 -8.80
C ALA A 34 -3.86 3.66 -9.92
N ILE A 35 -2.74 2.94 -9.85
CA ILE A 35 -2.35 1.91 -10.82
C ILE A 35 -1.96 0.66 -10.06
N MET A 36 -2.61 -0.46 -10.40
CA MET A 36 -2.28 -1.77 -9.85
C MET A 36 -1.77 -2.69 -10.95
N VAL A 37 -0.64 -3.35 -10.69
CA VAL A 37 -0.02 -4.28 -11.63
C VAL A 37 0.27 -5.61 -10.96
N ASN A 38 0.16 -6.71 -11.71
CA ASN A 38 0.70 -8.00 -11.32
C ASN A 38 2.22 -7.96 -11.54
N VAL A 39 3.00 -8.15 -10.47
CA VAL A 39 4.45 -7.97 -10.51
C VAL A 39 5.16 -9.02 -11.35
N LYS A 40 4.62 -10.26 -11.39
CA LYS A 40 5.23 -11.40 -12.10
C LYS A 40 5.02 -11.34 -13.60
N THR A 41 3.90 -10.73 -14.05
CA THR A 41 3.52 -10.73 -15.48
C THR A 41 3.63 -9.36 -16.14
N GLY A 42 3.53 -8.27 -15.39
CA GLY A 42 3.38 -6.91 -15.92
C GLY A 42 1.94 -6.56 -16.34
N ALA A 43 0.99 -7.46 -16.14
CA ALA A 43 -0.41 -7.20 -16.44
C ALA A 43 -0.96 -6.06 -15.56
N VAL A 44 -1.61 -5.07 -16.17
CA VAL A 44 -2.30 -4.01 -15.45
C VAL A 44 -3.66 -4.53 -15.01
N LEU A 45 -3.88 -4.63 -13.70
CA LEU A 45 -5.12 -5.16 -13.10
C LEU A 45 -6.18 -4.09 -12.90
N GLY A 46 -5.76 -2.84 -12.72
CA GLY A 46 -6.62 -1.68 -12.57
C GLY A 46 -5.86 -0.39 -12.80
N MET A 47 -6.54 0.61 -13.36
CA MET A 47 -6.01 1.95 -13.63
C MET A 47 -7.12 2.96 -13.40
N ALA A 48 -7.24 3.47 -12.19
CA ALA A 48 -8.23 4.46 -11.81
C ALA A 48 -7.62 5.87 -11.94
N VAL A 49 -8.25 6.69 -12.75
CA VAL A 49 -7.90 8.11 -12.94
C VAL A 49 -9.17 8.91 -12.74
N GLU A 50 -9.18 9.84 -11.80
CA GLU A 50 -10.34 10.73 -11.59
C GLU A 50 -10.28 11.90 -12.56
N ASP A 51 -11.42 12.53 -12.79
CA ASP A 51 -11.81 13.36 -13.93
C ASP A 51 -11.98 12.52 -15.21
N SER A 52 -12.63 11.36 -15.06
CA SER A 52 -13.07 10.51 -16.16
C SER A 52 -14.22 11.13 -16.94
N PHE A 53 -14.45 10.66 -18.15
CA PHE A 53 -15.55 11.09 -19.03
C PHE A 53 -16.38 9.89 -19.50
N ASP A 54 -17.60 10.13 -19.96
CA ASP A 54 -18.41 9.09 -20.58
C ASP A 54 -17.90 8.79 -22.00
N PRO A 55 -17.36 7.59 -22.27
CA PRO A 55 -16.91 7.23 -23.61
C PRO A 55 -18.03 7.14 -24.66
N ASN A 56 -19.31 7.11 -24.24
CA ASN A 56 -20.46 7.18 -25.15
C ASN A 56 -20.80 8.62 -25.55
N ASP A 57 -20.36 9.61 -24.76
CA ASP A 57 -20.47 11.04 -25.07
C ASP A 57 -19.11 11.76 -24.84
N PRO A 58 -18.09 11.42 -25.62
CA PRO A 58 -16.72 11.85 -25.35
C PRO A 58 -16.48 13.35 -25.58
N PHE A 59 -17.40 14.04 -26.23
CA PHE A 59 -17.30 15.47 -26.54
C PHE A 59 -18.05 16.36 -25.53
N ASP A 60 -18.74 15.79 -24.55
CA ASP A 60 -19.25 16.55 -23.41
C ASP A 60 -18.12 16.75 -22.38
N ILE A 61 -17.99 17.99 -21.88
CA ILE A 61 -17.01 18.31 -20.84
C ILE A 61 -17.58 17.84 -19.51
N ALA A 62 -16.99 16.81 -18.92
CA ALA A 62 -17.48 16.17 -17.70
C ALA A 62 -17.35 17.07 -16.45
N ASP A 63 -16.36 17.98 -16.41
CA ASP A 63 -16.21 18.93 -15.32
C ASP A 63 -17.11 20.15 -15.48
N GLU A 64 -18.17 20.19 -14.70
CA GLU A 64 -19.16 21.28 -14.70
C GLU A 64 -18.57 22.68 -14.41
N LYS A 65 -17.47 22.76 -13.69
CA LYS A 65 -16.81 24.04 -13.43
C LYS A 65 -16.11 24.54 -14.68
N THR A 66 -15.32 23.70 -15.33
CA THR A 66 -14.66 24.00 -16.62
C THR A 66 -15.70 24.35 -17.69
N LYS A 67 -16.83 23.63 -17.76
CA LYS A 67 -17.92 23.91 -18.70
C LYS A 67 -18.46 25.34 -18.52
N LYS A 68 -18.75 25.73 -17.28
CA LYS A 68 -19.23 27.09 -16.96
C LYS A 68 -18.19 28.16 -17.20
N GLU A 69 -16.92 27.88 -16.92
CA GLU A 69 -15.83 28.80 -17.20
C GLU A 69 -15.73 29.08 -18.71
N ILE A 70 -15.80 28.04 -19.55
CA ILE A 70 -15.79 28.19 -21.01
C ILE A 70 -17.01 28.97 -21.50
N GLU A 71 -18.21 28.65 -20.99
CA GLU A 71 -19.43 29.37 -21.34
C GLU A 71 -19.37 30.88 -21.00
N SER A 72 -18.54 31.26 -20.03
CA SER A 72 -18.34 32.66 -19.61
C SER A 72 -17.32 33.43 -20.47
N LEU A 73 -16.55 32.74 -21.32
CA LEU A 73 -15.57 33.36 -22.20
C LEU A 73 -16.23 34.07 -23.40
N PRO A 74 -15.54 35.05 -24.03
CA PRO A 74 -15.97 35.59 -25.33
C PRO A 74 -16.14 34.49 -26.37
N GLU A 75 -17.16 34.58 -27.21
CA GLU A 75 -17.53 33.55 -28.21
C GLU A 75 -16.34 33.11 -29.08
N ASN A 76 -15.45 34.03 -29.44
CA ASN A 76 -14.26 33.75 -30.22
C ASN A 76 -13.14 32.98 -29.49
N GLU A 77 -13.26 32.77 -28.17
CA GLU A 77 -12.31 32.05 -27.35
C GLU A 77 -12.86 30.67 -26.91
N GLN A 78 -14.18 30.46 -26.98
CA GLN A 78 -14.84 29.24 -26.49
C GLN A 78 -14.41 27.99 -27.26
N ASP A 79 -14.24 28.05 -28.59
CA ASP A 79 -13.87 26.89 -29.40
C ASP A 79 -12.48 26.36 -29.01
N GLN A 80 -11.50 27.25 -28.83
CA GLN A 80 -10.15 26.86 -28.42
C GLN A 80 -10.15 26.32 -27.00
N ALA A 81 -10.84 26.98 -26.05
CA ALA A 81 -10.94 26.55 -24.67
C ALA A 81 -11.64 25.18 -24.56
N THR A 82 -12.68 24.94 -25.36
CA THR A 82 -13.35 23.63 -25.45
C THR A 82 -12.39 22.55 -25.97
N SER A 83 -11.66 22.83 -27.05
CA SER A 83 -10.67 21.89 -27.59
C SER A 83 -9.58 21.53 -26.57
N ASP A 84 -9.09 22.53 -25.85
CA ASP A 84 -8.05 22.33 -24.82
C ASP A 84 -8.59 21.50 -23.64
N ALA A 85 -9.83 21.78 -23.19
CA ALA A 85 -10.49 21.03 -22.13
C ALA A 85 -10.72 19.57 -22.51
N LEU A 86 -11.23 19.30 -23.70
CA LEU A 86 -11.42 17.95 -24.23
C LEU A 86 -10.10 17.20 -24.37
N THR A 87 -9.06 17.85 -24.90
CA THR A 87 -7.72 17.25 -25.00
C THR A 87 -7.18 16.86 -23.62
N LYS A 88 -7.37 17.72 -22.62
CA LYS A 88 -7.01 17.43 -21.22
C LYS A 88 -7.83 16.25 -20.64
N GLN A 89 -9.14 16.22 -20.92
CA GLN A 89 -10.07 15.19 -20.45
C GLN A 89 -9.73 13.79 -21.00
N TRP A 90 -9.36 13.72 -22.29
CA TRP A 90 -9.06 12.45 -22.97
C TRP A 90 -7.68 11.87 -22.62
N ARG A 91 -6.79 12.65 -22.00
CA ARG A 91 -5.45 12.16 -21.64
C ARG A 91 -5.54 11.12 -20.54
N ASN A 92 -4.91 9.98 -20.75
CA ASN A 92 -4.69 9.00 -19.68
C ASN A 92 -3.54 9.48 -18.78
N LYS A 93 -3.89 10.12 -17.66
CA LYS A 93 -2.94 10.75 -16.73
C LYS A 93 -1.93 9.76 -16.14
N ALA A 94 -2.26 8.46 -16.09
CA ALA A 94 -1.37 7.42 -15.59
C ALA A 94 -0.11 7.19 -16.46
N ILE A 95 -0.21 7.49 -17.77
CA ILE A 95 0.86 7.23 -18.73
C ILE A 95 1.27 8.49 -19.53
N SER A 96 0.40 9.51 -19.58
CA SER A 96 0.63 10.70 -20.43
C SER A 96 1.14 11.91 -19.64
N ASP A 97 1.04 11.91 -18.33
CA ASP A 97 1.50 12.99 -17.46
C ASP A 97 2.75 12.57 -16.71
N THR A 98 3.72 13.48 -16.63
CA THR A 98 4.93 13.29 -15.82
C THR A 98 4.82 14.02 -14.50
N TYR A 99 5.49 13.53 -13.48
CA TYR A 99 5.55 14.14 -12.15
C TYR A 99 6.90 13.89 -11.49
N THR A 100 7.26 14.73 -10.54
CA THR A 100 8.43 14.53 -9.67
C THR A 100 8.08 13.49 -8.61
N PRO A 101 8.71 12.29 -8.60
CA PRO A 101 8.26 11.17 -7.76
C PRO A 101 8.52 11.40 -6.26
N GLY A 102 9.52 12.20 -5.92
CA GLY A 102 9.92 12.39 -4.53
C GLY A 102 10.33 11.07 -3.87
N SER A 103 10.05 10.94 -2.58
CA SER A 103 10.55 9.83 -1.76
C SER A 103 10.08 8.43 -2.15
N VAL A 104 9.10 8.27 -3.04
CA VAL A 104 8.76 6.93 -3.60
C VAL A 104 9.86 6.39 -4.51
N PHE A 105 10.80 7.24 -4.94
CA PHE A 105 11.98 6.85 -5.71
C PHE A 105 13.10 6.24 -4.85
N LYS A 106 13.13 6.51 -3.53
CA LYS A 106 14.20 6.05 -2.62
C LYS A 106 14.48 4.55 -2.65
N PRO A 107 13.51 3.64 -2.82
CA PRO A 107 13.78 2.21 -3.01
C PRO A 107 14.73 1.91 -4.18
N VAL A 108 14.64 2.69 -5.27
CA VAL A 108 15.53 2.56 -6.44
C VAL A 108 16.97 2.91 -6.08
N THR A 109 17.18 4.04 -5.40
CA THR A 109 18.51 4.45 -4.92
C THR A 109 19.06 3.45 -3.89
N THR A 110 18.21 2.95 -2.99
CA THR A 110 18.59 1.90 -2.03
C THR A 110 19.08 0.64 -2.75
N ALA A 111 18.34 0.19 -3.76
CA ALA A 111 18.72 -0.95 -4.58
C ALA A 111 20.04 -0.72 -5.32
N ALA A 112 20.28 0.49 -5.81
CA ALA A 112 21.51 0.85 -6.51
C ALA A 112 22.74 0.78 -5.60
N VAL A 113 22.69 1.41 -4.41
CA VAL A 113 23.84 1.40 -3.47
C VAL A 113 24.13 0.00 -2.92
N LEU A 114 23.13 -0.83 -2.71
CA LEU A 114 23.27 -2.24 -2.34
C LEU A 114 23.90 -3.06 -3.47
N SER A 115 23.44 -2.88 -4.71
CA SER A 115 23.98 -3.58 -5.88
C SER A 115 25.46 -3.29 -6.12
N GLU A 116 25.87 -2.03 -5.91
CA GLU A 116 27.27 -1.61 -6.03
C GLU A 116 28.09 -1.90 -4.77
N LYS A 117 27.47 -2.49 -3.73
CA LYS A 117 28.12 -2.83 -2.44
C LYS A 117 28.80 -1.62 -1.78
N LEU A 118 28.18 -0.45 -1.92
CA LEU A 118 28.66 0.80 -1.31
C LEU A 118 28.25 0.93 0.15
N VAL A 119 27.30 0.13 0.59
CA VAL A 119 26.75 0.11 1.95
C VAL A 119 26.59 -1.32 2.43
N ASP A 120 26.66 -1.48 3.75
CA ASP A 120 26.44 -2.73 4.48
C ASP A 120 25.68 -2.47 5.79
N ASP A 121 25.49 -3.48 6.62
CA ASP A 121 24.75 -3.38 7.89
C ASP A 121 25.43 -2.45 8.91
N ASP A 122 26.74 -2.25 8.80
CA ASP A 122 27.54 -1.39 9.68
C ASP A 122 27.57 0.07 9.20
N THR A 123 27.17 0.32 7.95
CA THR A 123 27.17 1.66 7.37
C THR A 123 26.17 2.56 8.10
N ARG A 124 26.63 3.76 8.48
CA ARG A 124 25.81 4.75 9.19
C ARG A 124 25.76 6.07 8.45
N PHE A 125 24.54 6.61 8.38
CA PHE A 125 24.23 7.92 7.81
C PHE A 125 23.89 8.89 8.92
N ASN A 126 24.59 10.03 8.99
CA ASN A 126 24.32 11.03 10.01
C ASN A 126 23.43 12.14 9.47
N CYS A 127 22.37 12.45 10.19
CA CYS A 127 21.43 13.51 9.87
C CYS A 127 21.29 14.48 11.04
N THR A 128 21.71 15.71 10.83
CA THR A 128 21.60 16.83 11.81
C THR A 128 20.46 17.81 11.48
N GLY A 129 19.49 17.39 10.65
CA GLY A 129 18.35 18.22 10.19
C GLY A 129 18.57 18.82 8.80
N SER A 130 19.81 18.91 8.33
CA SER A 130 20.16 19.31 6.96
C SER A 130 21.54 18.78 6.58
N ILE A 131 21.92 18.91 5.31
CA ILE A 131 23.25 18.60 4.79
C ILE A 131 23.62 19.67 3.75
N ILE A 132 24.90 20.13 3.77
CA ILE A 132 25.48 20.90 2.68
C ILE A 132 26.14 19.89 1.76
N PRO A 133 25.60 19.67 0.54
CA PRO A 133 26.02 18.56 -0.32
C PRO A 133 27.46 18.73 -0.85
N TYR A 134 27.88 19.95 -1.11
CA TYR A 134 29.24 20.31 -1.55
C TYR A 134 29.55 21.78 -1.16
N GLU A 135 30.81 22.18 -1.25
CA GLU A 135 31.25 23.53 -0.87
C GLU A 135 30.55 24.62 -1.69
N GLY A 136 29.92 25.57 -1.01
CA GLY A 136 29.18 26.68 -1.60
C GLY A 136 27.71 26.37 -1.98
N ALA A 137 27.25 25.12 -1.79
CA ALA A 137 25.84 24.77 -2.01
C ALA A 137 24.94 25.26 -0.88
N ALA A 138 23.67 25.50 -1.21
CA ALA A 138 22.64 25.72 -0.19
C ALA A 138 22.38 24.42 0.60
N PRO A 139 22.00 24.51 1.88
CA PRO A 139 21.64 23.34 2.67
C PRO A 139 20.38 22.65 2.13
N ILE A 140 20.43 21.30 2.03
CA ILE A 140 19.24 20.47 1.73
C ILE A 140 18.66 20.00 3.07
N GLY A 141 17.39 20.35 3.32
CA GLY A 141 16.69 20.05 4.56
C GLY A 141 16.19 18.62 4.68
N CYS A 142 16.14 18.14 5.91
CA CYS A 142 15.33 16.99 6.30
C CYS A 142 13.96 17.47 6.80
N HIS A 143 12.92 16.65 6.62
CA HIS A 143 11.60 16.97 7.19
C HIS A 143 11.63 17.04 8.74
N LEU A 144 12.58 16.34 9.38
CA LEU A 144 12.85 16.47 10.80
C LEU A 144 13.99 17.48 11.02
N PHE A 145 13.66 18.71 11.38
CA PHE A 145 14.63 19.81 11.57
C PHE A 145 15.68 19.53 12.64
N SER A 146 15.34 18.75 13.68
CA SER A 146 16.30 18.34 14.73
C SER A 146 17.30 17.25 14.25
N GLY A 147 17.04 16.65 13.08
CA GLY A 147 17.80 15.53 12.54
C GLY A 147 17.44 14.20 13.18
N HIS A 148 17.78 13.12 12.46
CA HIS A 148 17.56 11.73 12.90
C HIS A 148 18.77 11.15 13.65
N GLY A 149 19.88 11.88 13.72
CA GLY A 149 21.16 11.37 14.27
C GLY A 149 21.79 10.33 13.34
N SER A 150 22.49 9.38 13.95
CA SER A 150 23.14 8.24 13.24
C SER A 150 22.11 7.15 12.98
N GLN A 151 21.95 6.75 11.73
CA GLN A 151 20.96 5.77 11.27
C GLN A 151 21.59 4.74 10.32
N THR A 152 21.05 3.53 10.35
CA THR A 152 21.33 2.47 9.36
C THR A 152 20.68 2.81 8.01
N LEU A 153 20.96 2.02 6.98
CA LEU A 153 20.28 2.13 5.68
C LEU A 153 18.75 1.93 5.82
N THR A 154 18.34 0.91 6.58
CA THR A 154 16.93 0.62 6.85
C THR A 154 16.25 1.78 7.56
N GLU A 155 16.85 2.32 8.62
CA GLU A 155 16.31 3.48 9.34
C GLU A 155 16.26 4.73 8.45
N ALA A 156 17.24 4.94 7.57
CA ALA A 156 17.22 6.06 6.62
C ALA A 156 16.08 5.97 5.61
N LEU A 157 15.73 4.74 5.16
CA LEU A 157 14.57 4.50 4.31
C LEU A 157 13.25 4.72 5.08
N MET A 158 13.13 4.16 6.29
CA MET A 158 11.96 4.27 7.17
C MET A 158 11.68 5.72 7.56
N ASN A 159 12.75 6.46 7.92
CA ASN A 159 12.69 7.88 8.25
C ASN A 159 12.57 8.78 7.02
N SER A 160 12.64 8.23 5.82
CA SER A 160 12.64 9.02 4.58
C SER A 160 13.67 10.17 4.61
N CYS A 161 14.85 9.95 5.17
CA CYS A 161 15.85 10.96 5.50
C CYS A 161 16.56 11.50 4.26
N ASN A 162 16.24 12.72 3.79
CA ASN A 162 16.92 13.31 2.62
C ASN A 162 18.44 13.42 2.76
N PRO A 163 19.01 13.92 3.91
CA PRO A 163 20.46 13.96 4.07
C PRO A 163 21.18 12.61 3.89
N ALA A 164 20.54 11.50 4.27
CA ALA A 164 21.11 10.18 4.03
C ALA A 164 21.15 9.83 2.54
N TYR A 165 20.09 10.16 1.81
CA TYR A 165 20.03 9.91 0.36
C TYR A 165 20.93 10.83 -0.46
N VAL A 166 21.19 12.06 -0.02
CA VAL A 166 22.26 12.92 -0.56
C VAL A 166 23.60 12.21 -0.45
N GLN A 167 23.94 11.67 0.74
CA GLN A 167 25.19 10.93 0.95
C GLN A 167 25.28 9.71 0.02
N MET A 168 24.21 8.92 -0.08
CA MET A 168 24.12 7.77 -0.99
C MET A 168 24.32 8.17 -2.46
N GLY A 169 23.74 9.29 -2.89
CA GLY A 169 23.91 9.80 -4.24
C GLY A 169 25.38 10.10 -4.58
N PHE A 170 26.09 10.79 -3.68
CA PHE A 170 27.51 11.06 -3.86
C PHE A 170 28.39 9.80 -3.75
N MET A 171 28.01 8.82 -2.93
CA MET A 171 28.67 7.51 -2.90
C MET A 171 28.52 6.77 -4.24
N LEU A 172 27.35 6.84 -4.84
CA LEU A 172 27.03 6.19 -6.13
C LEU A 172 27.70 6.92 -7.31
N GLY A 173 27.67 8.25 -7.29
CA GLY A 173 28.14 9.11 -8.38
C GLY A 173 27.16 9.17 -9.55
N ALA A 174 27.28 10.23 -10.37
CA ALA A 174 26.35 10.55 -11.45
C ALA A 174 26.22 9.41 -12.48
N GLU A 175 27.35 8.85 -12.92
CA GLU A 175 27.37 7.79 -13.94
C GLU A 175 26.58 6.55 -13.48
N LYS A 176 26.83 6.07 -12.25
CA LYS A 176 26.12 4.90 -11.72
C LYS A 176 24.65 5.21 -11.43
N PHE A 177 24.35 6.39 -10.88
CA PHE A 177 22.98 6.82 -10.69
C PHE A 177 22.19 6.75 -12.00
N TYR A 178 22.73 7.33 -13.08
CA TYR A 178 22.08 7.31 -14.38
C TYR A 178 21.98 5.89 -14.97
N GLN A 179 22.99 5.03 -14.80
CA GLN A 179 22.91 3.63 -15.22
C GLN A 179 21.71 2.90 -14.56
N TYR A 180 21.46 3.12 -13.26
CA TYR A 180 20.30 2.54 -12.58
C TYR A 180 19.00 3.21 -12.98
N TYR A 181 18.99 4.52 -13.22
CA TYR A 181 17.84 5.25 -13.77
C TYR A 181 17.39 4.62 -15.09
N VAL A 182 18.31 4.39 -16.02
CA VAL A 182 18.05 3.70 -17.28
C VAL A 182 17.65 2.24 -17.08
N ALA A 183 18.35 1.52 -16.21
CA ALA A 183 18.08 0.11 -15.95
C ALA A 183 16.66 -0.12 -15.41
N PHE A 184 16.17 0.73 -14.51
CA PHE A 184 14.80 0.67 -14.00
C PHE A 184 13.73 1.15 -14.99
N GLY A 185 14.13 1.60 -16.20
CA GLY A 185 13.21 1.92 -17.29
C GLY A 185 12.69 3.34 -17.27
N PHE A 186 13.33 4.26 -16.55
CA PHE A 186 12.86 5.65 -16.47
C PHE A 186 13.20 6.49 -17.69
N SER A 187 14.25 6.16 -18.45
CA SER A 187 14.69 6.90 -19.66
C SER A 187 14.01 6.44 -20.94
N GLU A 188 12.96 5.65 -20.85
CA GLU A 188 12.24 5.11 -22.01
C GLU A 188 10.76 4.95 -21.70
N LYS A 189 9.92 4.90 -22.73
CA LYS A 189 8.53 4.49 -22.60
C LYS A 189 8.46 3.06 -22.04
N THR A 190 7.47 2.81 -21.19
CA THR A 190 7.26 1.46 -20.62
C THR A 190 6.91 0.46 -21.71
N GLY A 191 6.31 0.94 -22.82
CA GLY A 191 5.86 0.13 -23.94
C GLY A 191 4.51 -0.53 -23.66
N ILE A 192 3.70 0.06 -22.77
CA ILE A 192 2.31 -0.36 -22.57
C ILE A 192 1.54 -0.24 -23.90
N ASP A 193 0.63 -1.16 -24.15
CA ASP A 193 -0.18 -1.24 -25.37
C ASP A 193 -1.34 -0.22 -25.40
N LEU A 194 -1.06 1.01 -24.92
CA LEU A 194 -1.97 2.15 -24.97
C LEU A 194 -1.33 3.33 -25.73
N PRO A 195 -2.12 4.14 -26.43
CA PRO A 195 -1.62 5.35 -27.07
C PRO A 195 -1.35 6.47 -26.07
N GLY A 196 -0.46 7.41 -26.43
CA GLY A 196 -0.27 8.65 -25.69
C GLY A 196 0.68 8.55 -24.49
N GLU A 197 1.49 7.50 -24.40
CA GLU A 197 2.53 7.38 -23.38
C GLU A 197 3.59 8.46 -23.55
N SER A 198 3.87 9.22 -22.49
CA SER A 198 4.92 10.24 -22.44
C SER A 198 6.28 9.62 -22.13
N GLU A 199 7.31 10.33 -22.52
CA GLU A 199 8.69 10.10 -22.10
C GLU A 199 8.96 10.84 -20.78
N ASP A 200 10.03 10.47 -20.09
CA ASP A 200 10.52 11.16 -18.92
C ASP A 200 11.07 12.55 -19.27
N ILE A 201 11.33 13.35 -18.23
CA ILE A 201 12.10 14.59 -18.32
C ILE A 201 13.28 14.43 -17.37
N PHE A 202 14.48 14.22 -17.93
CA PHE A 202 15.73 14.19 -17.18
C PHE A 202 16.56 15.43 -17.53
N PHE A 203 17.10 16.10 -16.52
CA PHE A 203 17.84 17.34 -16.73
C PHE A 203 19.33 17.05 -16.92
N ASP A 204 19.72 16.81 -18.16
CA ASP A 204 21.10 16.57 -18.55
C ASP A 204 21.92 17.85 -18.57
N GLN A 205 23.14 17.82 -18.00
CA GLN A 205 24.05 18.94 -18.04
C GLN A 205 24.53 19.19 -19.47
N ASP A 206 24.35 20.41 -19.97
CA ASP A 206 24.78 20.85 -21.30
C ASP A 206 24.17 19.98 -22.44
N GLY A 207 23.05 19.29 -22.20
CA GLY A 207 22.40 18.38 -23.14
C GLY A 207 23.21 17.09 -23.40
N VAL A 208 24.09 16.71 -22.50
CA VAL A 208 24.84 15.46 -22.57
C VAL A 208 24.14 14.41 -21.71
N GLU A 209 23.62 13.38 -22.36
CA GLU A 209 22.84 12.31 -21.74
C GLU A 209 23.54 11.72 -20.51
N GLY A 210 22.83 11.69 -19.39
CA GLY A 210 23.32 11.16 -18.11
C GLY A 210 24.38 11.99 -17.39
N LYS A 211 24.78 13.13 -17.94
CA LYS A 211 25.67 14.05 -17.25
C LYS A 211 24.87 14.96 -16.34
N MET A 212 25.21 14.99 -15.07
CA MET A 212 24.49 15.73 -14.02
C MET A 212 25.37 16.81 -13.40
N TYR A 213 24.77 17.93 -12.99
CA TYR A 213 25.43 18.85 -12.06
C TYR A 213 25.43 18.24 -10.65
N ASP A 214 26.35 18.70 -9.80
CA ASP A 214 26.42 18.24 -8.42
C ASP A 214 25.11 18.47 -7.66
N ILE A 215 24.37 19.54 -7.97
CA ILE A 215 23.07 19.79 -7.34
C ILE A 215 22.02 18.77 -7.80
N ASP A 216 22.04 18.35 -9.06
CA ASP A 216 21.13 17.32 -9.56
C ASP A 216 21.41 15.99 -8.87
N LEU A 217 22.70 15.62 -8.79
CA LEU A 217 23.14 14.42 -8.05
C LEU A 217 22.78 14.47 -6.56
N ALA A 218 22.75 15.66 -5.96
CA ALA A 218 22.37 15.81 -4.57
C ALA A 218 20.88 15.54 -4.32
N VAL A 219 19.99 15.85 -5.29
CA VAL A 219 18.54 15.78 -5.08
C VAL A 219 17.86 14.61 -5.81
N ALA A 220 18.40 14.15 -6.93
CA ALA A 220 17.84 13.02 -7.69
C ALA A 220 17.73 11.71 -6.87
N PRO A 221 18.67 11.36 -5.95
CA PRO A 221 18.58 10.14 -5.16
C PRO A 221 17.34 10.03 -4.26
N PHE A 222 16.71 11.15 -3.94
CA PHE A 222 15.43 11.14 -3.21
C PHE A 222 14.23 11.56 -4.08
N GLY A 223 14.41 11.53 -5.43
CA GLY A 223 13.32 11.67 -6.39
C GLY A 223 12.98 13.11 -6.79
N GLN A 224 13.94 14.03 -6.76
CA GLN A 224 13.77 15.41 -7.18
C GLN A 224 14.56 15.71 -8.45
N ASN A 225 14.18 16.79 -9.13
CA ASN A 225 14.86 17.33 -10.32
C ASN A 225 14.85 16.41 -11.55
N PHE A 226 13.83 15.56 -11.68
CA PHE A 226 13.44 14.85 -12.89
C PHE A 226 11.94 14.53 -12.81
N GLN A 227 11.33 14.22 -13.95
CA GLN A 227 9.92 13.83 -14.00
C GLN A 227 9.75 12.52 -14.76
N ILE A 228 8.87 11.68 -14.25
CA ILE A 228 8.54 10.35 -14.79
C ILE A 228 7.03 10.14 -14.77
N THR A 229 6.54 9.22 -15.58
CA THR A 229 5.12 8.87 -15.53
C THR A 229 4.80 8.00 -14.30
N PRO A 230 3.55 8.03 -13.80
CA PRO A 230 3.12 7.09 -12.76
C PRO A 230 3.33 5.62 -13.14
N MET A 231 3.16 5.28 -14.42
CA MET A 231 3.41 3.93 -14.93
C MET A 231 4.89 3.54 -14.82
N GLN A 232 5.82 4.42 -15.20
CA GLN A 232 7.26 4.14 -15.02
C GLN A 232 7.59 3.89 -13.54
N MET A 233 7.03 4.70 -12.63
CA MET A 233 7.29 4.52 -11.19
C MET A 233 6.79 3.18 -10.65
N ILE A 234 5.55 2.79 -10.98
CA ILE A 234 5.02 1.53 -10.46
C ILE A 234 5.72 0.31 -11.07
N MET A 235 6.15 0.38 -12.33
CA MET A 235 6.92 -0.70 -12.96
C MET A 235 8.31 -0.86 -12.33
N ALA A 236 8.96 0.23 -11.91
CA ALA A 236 10.23 0.16 -11.17
C ALA A 236 10.05 -0.48 -9.77
N ILE A 237 8.99 -0.12 -9.05
CA ILE A 237 8.62 -0.77 -7.78
C ILE A 237 8.27 -2.25 -8.00
N SER A 238 7.53 -2.57 -9.06
CA SER A 238 7.20 -3.93 -9.46
C SER A 238 8.46 -4.75 -9.78
N ALA A 239 9.49 -4.16 -10.37
CA ALA A 239 10.76 -4.85 -10.63
C ALA A 239 11.46 -5.28 -9.34
N ILE A 240 11.45 -4.43 -8.29
CA ILE A 240 11.97 -4.79 -6.95
C ILE A 240 11.17 -5.99 -6.40
N ALA A 241 9.84 -5.99 -6.57
CA ALA A 241 8.95 -7.06 -6.13
C ALA A 241 9.08 -8.37 -6.95
N ASN A 242 9.68 -8.31 -8.14
CA ASN A 242 9.79 -9.44 -9.07
C ASN A 242 11.24 -9.92 -9.22
N ASP A 243 11.92 -10.20 -8.11
CA ASP A 243 13.32 -10.66 -8.10
C ASP A 243 14.28 -9.75 -8.90
N GLY A 244 13.97 -8.46 -9.03
CA GLY A 244 14.72 -7.50 -9.80
C GLY A 244 14.48 -7.52 -11.32
N LYS A 245 13.42 -8.17 -11.80
CA LYS A 245 13.07 -8.25 -13.21
C LYS A 245 12.06 -7.17 -13.58
N LEU A 246 12.43 -6.28 -14.49
CA LEU A 246 11.53 -5.30 -15.08
C LEU A 246 10.68 -5.95 -16.15
N MET A 247 9.36 -5.96 -15.96
CA MET A 247 8.39 -6.47 -16.92
C MET A 247 7.92 -5.34 -17.86
N GLN A 248 7.49 -5.71 -19.07
CA GLN A 248 6.73 -4.81 -19.94
C GLN A 248 5.26 -4.81 -19.49
N PRO A 249 4.66 -3.64 -19.17
CA PRO A 249 3.24 -3.58 -18.83
C PRO A 249 2.36 -3.80 -20.05
N TYR A 250 1.18 -4.39 -19.86
CA TYR A 250 0.18 -4.57 -20.91
C TYR A 250 -1.24 -4.62 -20.33
N ILE A 251 -2.22 -4.27 -21.18
CA ILE A 251 -3.65 -4.28 -20.86
C ILE A 251 -4.40 -5.30 -21.73
N VAL A 252 -3.97 -5.54 -22.98
CA VAL A 252 -4.63 -6.50 -23.88
C VAL A 252 -3.98 -7.86 -23.72
N SER A 253 -4.71 -8.79 -23.10
CA SER A 253 -4.25 -10.19 -22.94
C SER A 253 -4.51 -11.03 -24.20
N GLN A 254 -5.62 -10.76 -24.93
CA GLN A 254 -5.96 -11.53 -26.11
C GLN A 254 -6.79 -10.71 -27.11
N ILE A 255 -6.60 -11.01 -28.40
CA ILE A 255 -7.41 -10.52 -29.50
C ILE A 255 -8.02 -11.72 -30.22
N THR A 256 -9.36 -11.72 -30.40
CA THR A 256 -10.08 -12.74 -31.17
C THR A 256 -10.83 -12.13 -32.34
N ASP A 257 -11.13 -12.96 -33.37
CA ASP A 257 -12.04 -12.56 -34.45
C ASP A 257 -13.51 -12.67 -34.01
N SER A 258 -14.44 -12.38 -34.95
CA SER A 258 -15.88 -12.49 -34.72
C SER A 258 -16.37 -13.90 -34.42
N ASP A 259 -15.61 -14.91 -34.85
CA ASP A 259 -15.94 -16.35 -34.67
C ASP A 259 -15.30 -16.93 -33.40
N GLY A 260 -14.57 -16.09 -32.63
CA GLY A 260 -13.90 -16.49 -31.38
C GLY A 260 -12.52 -17.12 -31.57
N ASN A 261 -11.98 -17.15 -32.80
CA ASN A 261 -10.62 -17.66 -33.01
C ASN A 261 -9.59 -16.67 -32.49
N VAL A 262 -8.58 -17.18 -31.80
CA VAL A 262 -7.50 -16.36 -31.25
C VAL A 262 -6.60 -15.86 -32.38
N ILE A 263 -6.51 -14.52 -32.53
CA ILE A 263 -5.63 -13.85 -33.49
C ILE A 263 -4.28 -13.54 -32.83
N LYS A 264 -4.30 -13.11 -31.56
CA LYS A 264 -3.10 -12.76 -30.79
C LYS A 264 -3.33 -13.03 -29.32
N SER A 265 -2.35 -13.62 -28.64
CA SER A 265 -2.22 -13.64 -27.18
C SER A 265 -0.97 -12.87 -26.77
N THR A 266 -1.06 -12.11 -25.68
CA THR A 266 0.08 -11.42 -25.10
C THR A 266 0.70 -12.30 -24.02
N GLU A 267 1.98 -12.63 -24.19
CA GLU A 267 2.76 -13.34 -23.19
C GLU A 267 3.54 -12.36 -22.32
N PRO A 268 3.64 -12.60 -21.00
CA PRO A 268 4.46 -11.79 -20.12
C PRO A 268 5.90 -11.64 -20.64
N THR A 269 6.38 -10.42 -20.73
CA THR A 269 7.70 -10.13 -21.31
C THR A 269 8.60 -9.48 -20.28
N VAL A 270 9.73 -10.12 -19.97
CA VAL A 270 10.81 -9.53 -19.17
C VAL A 270 11.62 -8.60 -20.06
N LYS A 271 11.62 -7.29 -19.77
CA LYS A 271 12.47 -6.32 -20.50
C LYS A 271 13.94 -6.55 -20.15
N ARG A 272 14.26 -6.67 -18.86
CA ARG A 272 15.64 -6.91 -18.37
C ARG A 272 15.66 -7.29 -16.88
N GLN A 273 16.80 -7.85 -16.46
CA GLN A 273 17.18 -7.96 -15.04
C GLN A 273 17.83 -6.64 -14.62
N VAL A 274 17.28 -5.96 -13.62
CA VAL A 274 17.77 -4.64 -13.16
C VAL A 274 18.72 -4.77 -11.98
N ILE A 275 18.34 -5.58 -11.01
CA ILE A 275 19.09 -5.88 -9.79
C ILE A 275 19.04 -7.39 -9.52
N SER A 276 19.94 -7.90 -8.68
CA SER A 276 19.86 -9.31 -8.28
C SER A 276 18.67 -9.57 -7.36
N LYS A 277 18.25 -10.84 -7.30
CA LYS A 277 17.21 -11.27 -6.35
C LYS A 277 17.58 -10.92 -4.90
N ASP A 278 18.83 -11.16 -4.49
CA ASP A 278 19.30 -10.90 -3.12
C ASP A 278 19.15 -9.42 -2.74
N VAL A 279 19.41 -8.50 -3.67
CA VAL A 279 19.20 -7.06 -3.46
C VAL A 279 17.70 -6.73 -3.41
N ALA A 280 16.91 -7.33 -4.29
CA ALA A 280 15.46 -7.16 -4.30
C ALA A 280 14.83 -7.60 -2.97
N ASP A 281 15.21 -8.77 -2.45
CA ASP A 281 14.74 -9.31 -1.17
C ASP A 281 15.11 -8.38 0.00
N GLN A 282 16.34 -7.82 0.02
CA GLN A 282 16.75 -6.86 1.04
C GLN A 282 15.91 -5.59 1.02
N VAL A 283 15.66 -5.02 -0.17
CA VAL A 283 14.84 -3.81 -0.30
C VAL A 283 13.38 -4.09 0.08
N LEU A 284 12.84 -5.25 -0.29
CA LEU A 284 11.50 -5.69 0.13
C LEU A 284 11.37 -5.77 1.65
N ALA A 285 12.35 -6.39 2.33
CA ALA A 285 12.34 -6.48 3.79
C ALA A 285 12.36 -5.08 4.46
N MET A 286 13.14 -4.14 3.90
CA MET A 286 13.17 -2.76 4.39
C MET A 286 11.82 -2.04 4.15
N LEU A 287 11.17 -2.26 3.00
CA LEU A 287 9.85 -1.70 2.69
C LEU A 287 8.76 -2.26 3.60
N GLU A 288 8.83 -3.55 3.94
CA GLU A 288 7.92 -4.17 4.91
C GLU A 288 8.08 -3.56 6.31
N GLN A 289 9.31 -3.42 6.80
CA GLN A 289 9.58 -2.76 8.07
C GLN A 289 9.08 -1.31 8.07
N ASN A 290 9.24 -0.60 6.95
CA ASN A 290 8.73 0.76 6.80
C ASN A 290 7.19 0.83 6.89
N ALA A 291 6.49 -0.16 6.37
CA ALA A 291 5.03 -0.25 6.47
C ALA A 291 4.55 -0.66 7.87
N ILE A 292 5.31 -1.50 8.57
CA ILE A 292 4.96 -1.94 9.93
C ILE A 292 5.14 -0.81 10.95
N SER A 293 6.29 -0.12 10.93
CA SER A 293 6.69 0.80 12.01
C SER A 293 7.31 2.13 11.55
N GLY A 294 7.47 2.32 10.24
CA GLY A 294 8.07 3.53 9.67
C GLY A 294 7.05 4.52 9.11
N GLY A 295 7.51 5.35 8.16
CA GLY A 295 6.73 6.39 7.52
C GLY A 295 5.55 5.89 6.67
N ALA A 296 5.52 4.62 6.31
CA ALA A 296 4.47 4.02 5.47
C ALA A 296 3.35 3.30 6.27
N LYS A 297 3.33 3.39 7.59
CA LYS A 297 2.39 2.67 8.47
C LYS A 297 0.91 2.92 8.17
N ASN A 298 0.55 4.09 7.60
CA ASN A 298 -0.83 4.40 7.25
C ASN A 298 -1.35 3.59 6.04
N GLY A 299 -0.45 2.98 5.27
CA GLY A 299 -0.78 2.04 4.18
C GLY A 299 -0.81 0.57 4.63
N TYR A 300 -0.46 0.27 5.88
CA TYR A 300 -0.39 -1.09 6.37
C TYR A 300 -1.77 -1.74 6.56
N VAL A 301 -1.88 -2.99 6.14
CA VAL A 301 -3.06 -3.86 6.37
C VAL A 301 -2.60 -5.09 7.13
N ALA A 302 -3.07 -5.25 8.36
CA ALA A 302 -2.65 -6.34 9.25
C ALA A 302 -2.87 -7.72 8.60
N GLY A 303 -1.86 -8.56 8.72
CA GLY A 303 -1.84 -9.92 8.20
C GLY A 303 -1.44 -10.06 6.72
N TYR A 304 -1.24 -8.97 5.97
CA TYR A 304 -0.96 -9.07 4.53
C TYR A 304 0.48 -8.77 4.11
N ARG A 305 1.39 -8.57 5.06
CA ARG A 305 2.80 -8.35 4.80
C ARG A 305 3.04 -7.26 3.74
N ILE A 306 2.48 -6.09 4.00
CA ILE A 306 2.60 -4.93 3.11
C ILE A 306 4.01 -4.35 3.19
N GLY A 307 4.62 -4.12 2.04
CA GLY A 307 5.78 -3.24 1.88
C GLY A 307 5.37 -1.92 1.26
N GLY A 308 5.93 -0.80 1.69
CA GLY A 308 5.50 0.48 1.13
C GLY A 308 6.44 1.64 1.37
N LYS A 309 6.29 2.67 0.53
CA LYS A 309 6.99 3.95 0.64
C LYS A 309 6.05 5.11 0.33
N THR A 310 6.05 6.12 1.19
CA THR A 310 5.37 7.40 0.97
C THR A 310 6.23 8.36 0.17
N GLY A 311 5.59 9.20 -0.63
CA GLY A 311 6.19 10.35 -1.29
C GLY A 311 5.42 11.63 -0.97
N THR A 312 6.16 12.70 -0.88
CA THR A 312 5.66 14.07 -0.81
C THR A 312 6.66 14.92 -1.59
N SER A 313 6.26 15.48 -2.70
CA SER A 313 7.14 16.27 -3.56
C SER A 313 6.52 17.60 -3.91
N GLU A 314 7.35 18.64 -3.93
CA GLU A 314 6.95 19.97 -4.39
C GLU A 314 6.80 20.00 -5.90
N THR A 315 5.81 20.74 -6.40
CA THR A 315 5.54 20.86 -7.83
C THR A 315 6.13 22.11 -8.45
N HIS A 316 6.60 23.06 -7.64
CA HIS A 316 7.00 24.41 -8.07
C HIS A 316 5.87 25.15 -8.82
N ARG A 317 4.64 24.82 -8.50
CA ARG A 317 3.41 25.47 -8.99
C ARG A 317 2.60 25.93 -7.79
N ASP A 318 1.91 27.04 -7.96
CA ASP A 318 0.96 27.59 -6.99
C ASP A 318 -0.39 27.75 -7.73
N ASN A 319 -1.13 26.64 -7.84
CA ASN A 319 -2.38 26.60 -8.60
C ASN A 319 -3.55 27.28 -7.87
N ASN A 320 -3.45 27.44 -6.56
CA ASN A 320 -4.47 28.09 -5.74
C ASN A 320 -4.15 29.56 -5.43
N ASN A 321 -2.97 30.06 -5.85
CA ASN A 321 -2.48 31.42 -5.65
C ASN A 321 -2.40 31.86 -4.16
N ASP A 322 -2.02 30.94 -3.27
CA ASP A 322 -1.82 31.23 -1.85
C ASP A 322 -0.38 31.61 -1.49
N GLY A 323 0.53 31.59 -2.46
CA GLY A 323 1.95 31.92 -2.31
C GLY A 323 2.78 30.76 -1.77
N ILE A 324 2.25 29.56 -1.75
CA ILE A 324 2.92 28.32 -1.34
C ILE A 324 2.92 27.35 -2.51
N ASP A 325 4.06 26.70 -2.76
CA ASP A 325 4.13 25.66 -3.79
C ASP A 325 3.21 24.48 -3.45
N ASP A 326 2.51 24.00 -4.47
CA ASP A 326 1.67 22.81 -4.36
C ASP A 326 2.51 21.53 -4.19
N TYR A 327 1.90 20.52 -3.61
CA TYR A 327 2.53 19.23 -3.35
C TYR A 327 1.85 18.09 -4.09
N ILE A 328 2.62 17.03 -4.36
CA ILE A 328 2.13 15.74 -4.77
C ILE A 328 2.26 14.78 -3.60
N ALA A 329 1.14 14.19 -3.20
CA ALA A 329 1.08 13.14 -2.21
C ALA A 329 1.02 11.78 -2.88
N SER A 330 1.95 10.86 -2.58
CA SER A 330 1.98 9.53 -3.19
C SER A 330 2.29 8.42 -2.18
N PHE A 331 1.90 7.21 -2.55
CA PHE A 331 2.23 5.98 -1.85
C PHE A 331 2.40 4.86 -2.88
N ALA A 332 3.57 4.23 -2.88
CA ALA A 332 3.83 3.03 -3.66
C ALA A 332 4.05 1.85 -2.71
N GLY A 333 3.37 0.74 -2.97
CA GLY A 333 3.50 -0.44 -2.11
C GLY A 333 3.28 -1.75 -2.85
N ILE A 334 3.62 -2.83 -2.17
CA ILE A 334 3.71 -4.20 -2.66
C ILE A 334 3.00 -5.12 -1.66
N ALA A 335 2.34 -6.14 -2.13
CA ALA A 335 1.79 -7.20 -1.28
C ALA A 335 1.65 -8.54 -2.03
N PRO A 336 1.80 -9.66 -1.28
CA PRO A 336 2.51 -9.74 0.01
C PRO A 336 4.04 -9.67 -0.19
N CYS A 337 4.83 -9.26 0.82
CA CYS A 337 6.28 -9.12 0.67
C CYS A 337 7.04 -10.45 0.65
N ASP A 338 6.47 -11.53 1.15
CA ASP A 338 7.08 -12.86 1.16
C ASP A 338 6.90 -13.64 -0.15
N ASP A 339 5.83 -13.36 -0.91
CA ASP A 339 5.61 -13.84 -2.27
C ASP A 339 4.86 -12.76 -3.06
N PRO A 340 5.55 -11.74 -3.56
CA PRO A 340 4.89 -10.59 -4.16
C PRO A 340 4.04 -10.95 -5.37
N GLU A 341 2.77 -10.49 -5.35
CA GLU A 341 1.81 -10.68 -6.42
C GLU A 341 1.42 -9.37 -7.09
N ILE A 342 1.19 -8.33 -6.29
CA ILE A 342 0.71 -7.04 -6.78
C ILE A 342 1.55 -5.88 -6.27
N ALA A 343 1.67 -4.86 -7.10
CA ALA A 343 2.15 -3.54 -6.73
C ALA A 343 1.09 -2.49 -7.04
N LEU A 344 0.92 -1.52 -6.14
CA LEU A 344 -0.05 -0.44 -6.26
C LEU A 344 0.62 0.91 -6.00
N LEU A 345 0.41 1.87 -6.90
CA LEU A 345 0.74 3.28 -6.72
C LEU A 345 -0.55 4.07 -6.56
N CYS A 346 -0.65 4.87 -5.49
CA CYS A 346 -1.66 5.92 -5.33
C CYS A 346 -0.97 7.28 -5.37
N TYR A 347 -1.53 8.24 -6.12
CA TYR A 347 -0.92 9.52 -6.38
C TYR A 347 -1.99 10.60 -6.48
N PHE A 348 -1.78 11.72 -5.78
CA PHE A 348 -2.72 12.85 -5.68
C PHE A 348 -1.95 14.17 -5.84
N ASP A 349 -2.32 14.94 -6.85
CA ASP A 349 -1.68 16.20 -7.19
C ASP A 349 -2.48 17.38 -6.62
N THR A 350 -1.81 18.19 -5.83
CA THR A 350 -2.37 19.38 -5.17
C THR A 350 -3.50 19.05 -4.17
N PRO A 351 -3.24 18.27 -3.11
CA PRO A 351 -4.19 18.13 -2.01
C PRO A 351 -4.25 19.43 -1.20
N LEU A 352 -5.43 20.04 -1.13
CA LEU A 352 -5.72 21.29 -0.41
C LEU A 352 -6.48 21.08 0.90
N GLY A 353 -6.52 19.83 1.41
CA GLY A 353 -7.13 19.49 2.70
C GLY A 353 -6.23 19.84 3.89
N ASP A 354 -6.45 19.15 5.01
CA ASP A 354 -5.71 19.41 6.25
C ASP A 354 -4.24 18.94 6.19
N SER A 355 -3.87 18.16 5.17
CA SER A 355 -2.53 17.61 4.99
C SER A 355 -2.21 17.41 3.51
N TYR A 356 -0.94 17.63 3.16
CA TYR A 356 -0.37 17.33 1.83
C TYR A 356 0.63 16.17 1.88
N TYR A 357 0.82 15.53 3.03
CA TYR A 357 1.76 14.42 3.17
C TYR A 357 1.21 13.12 2.57
N GLY A 358 2.04 12.41 1.77
CA GLY A 358 1.67 11.13 1.18
C GLY A 358 1.19 10.10 2.22
N ALA A 359 1.75 10.12 3.43
CA ALA A 359 1.31 9.26 4.53
C ALA A 359 -0.15 9.52 4.96
N SER A 360 -0.63 10.77 4.87
CA SER A 360 -1.98 11.16 5.31
C SER A 360 -3.01 11.11 4.18
N VAL A 361 -2.60 11.36 2.95
CA VAL A 361 -3.48 11.44 1.77
C VAL A 361 -3.50 10.10 1.02
N ALA A 362 -2.34 9.64 0.55
CA ALA A 362 -2.24 8.45 -0.30
C ALA A 362 -2.20 7.14 0.50
N GLY A 363 -1.61 7.14 1.70
CA GLY A 363 -1.53 5.95 2.55
C GLY A 363 -2.89 5.34 2.90
N PRO A 364 -3.88 6.10 3.39
CA PRO A 364 -5.23 5.58 3.67
C PRO A 364 -5.94 5.06 2.41
N CYS A 365 -5.80 5.72 1.25
CA CYS A 365 -6.34 5.24 -0.02
C CYS A 365 -5.74 3.87 -0.39
N PHE A 366 -4.40 3.76 -0.37
CA PHE A 366 -3.69 2.50 -0.60
C PHE A 366 -4.19 1.39 0.34
N ARG A 367 -4.24 1.65 1.65
CA ARG A 367 -4.71 0.70 2.66
C ARG A 367 -6.13 0.21 2.37
N ASN A 368 -7.04 1.12 2.06
CA ASN A 368 -8.43 0.79 1.80
C ASN A 368 -8.58 -0.06 0.53
N ILE A 369 -7.87 0.26 -0.54
CA ILE A 369 -7.83 -0.56 -1.76
C ILE A 369 -7.30 -1.97 -1.43
N MET A 370 -6.14 -2.06 -0.78
CA MET A 370 -5.52 -3.35 -0.46
C MET A 370 -6.38 -4.20 0.49
N SER A 371 -7.09 -3.57 1.42
CA SER A 371 -7.96 -4.28 2.37
C SER A 371 -9.14 -5.00 1.69
N GLU A 372 -9.60 -4.54 0.52
CA GLU A 372 -10.66 -5.20 -0.27
C GLU A 372 -10.07 -6.08 -1.38
N VAL A 373 -8.98 -5.67 -2.03
CA VAL A 373 -8.39 -6.39 -3.17
C VAL A 373 -7.65 -7.66 -2.74
N LEU A 374 -6.86 -7.62 -1.66
CA LEU A 374 -6.08 -8.79 -1.24
C LEU A 374 -6.96 -10.01 -0.90
N PRO A 375 -8.03 -9.90 -0.09
CA PRO A 375 -8.94 -11.03 0.10
C PRO A 375 -9.71 -11.43 -1.16
N TYR A 376 -10.01 -10.48 -2.07
CA TYR A 376 -10.63 -10.78 -3.35
C TYR A 376 -9.72 -11.65 -4.24
N LEU A 377 -8.42 -11.36 -4.26
CA LEU A 377 -7.41 -12.16 -4.97
C LEU A 377 -7.10 -13.50 -4.29
N GLY A 378 -7.70 -13.76 -3.11
CA GLY A 378 -7.42 -14.97 -2.33
C GLY A 378 -6.08 -14.91 -1.59
N VAL A 379 -5.47 -13.74 -1.49
CA VAL A 379 -4.26 -13.55 -0.67
C VAL A 379 -4.61 -13.70 0.79
N GLU A 380 -3.88 -14.54 1.47
CA GLU A 380 -4.22 -14.99 2.80
C GLU A 380 -3.51 -14.20 3.88
N LYS A 381 -4.23 -14.02 5.01
CA LYS A 381 -3.67 -13.29 6.16
C LYS A 381 -2.63 -14.13 6.89
N LYS A 382 -1.43 -13.59 7.01
CA LYS A 382 -0.33 -14.12 7.83
C LYS A 382 0.01 -13.12 8.91
N TYR A 383 -0.54 -13.31 10.10
CA TYR A 383 -0.30 -12.42 11.23
C TYR A 383 1.04 -12.72 11.91
N SER A 384 1.82 -11.69 12.23
CA SER A 384 2.94 -11.80 13.16
C SER A 384 2.47 -12.00 14.61
N GLU A 385 3.33 -12.47 15.49
CA GLU A 385 3.01 -12.61 16.92
C GLU A 385 2.55 -11.29 17.53
N SER A 386 3.22 -10.18 17.20
CA SER A 386 2.85 -8.85 17.70
C SER A 386 1.51 -8.34 17.16
N GLU A 387 1.15 -8.73 15.93
CA GLU A 387 -0.17 -8.41 15.39
C GLU A 387 -1.27 -9.20 16.10
N LEU A 388 -1.01 -10.47 16.41
CA LEU A 388 -1.95 -11.31 17.18
C LEU A 388 -2.17 -10.78 18.59
N GLU A 389 -1.11 -10.34 19.27
CA GLU A 389 -1.23 -9.67 20.55
C GLU A 389 -2.10 -8.41 20.46
N ASN A 390 -1.97 -7.64 19.37
CA ASN A 390 -2.80 -6.46 19.10
C ASN A 390 -4.23 -6.77 18.65
N LEU A 391 -4.50 -8.01 18.22
CA LEU A 391 -5.83 -8.50 17.85
C LEU A 391 -6.63 -9.04 19.03
N SER A 392 -6.04 -9.12 20.20
CA SER A 392 -6.69 -9.53 21.44
C SER A 392 -6.65 -8.41 22.49
N THR A 393 -7.63 -8.41 23.37
CA THR A 393 -7.74 -7.47 24.50
C THR A 393 -7.82 -8.25 25.79
N GLN A 394 -7.02 -7.86 26.79
CA GLN A 394 -7.16 -8.40 28.13
C GLN A 394 -8.40 -7.81 28.79
N ILE A 395 -9.34 -8.66 29.18
CA ILE A 395 -10.58 -8.25 29.87
C ILE A 395 -10.36 -8.03 31.37
N SER A 396 -11.10 -7.08 31.91
CA SER A 396 -11.07 -6.79 33.36
C SER A 396 -11.93 -7.76 34.15
N ALA A 397 -11.87 -7.69 35.48
CA ALA A 397 -12.83 -8.33 36.38
C ALA A 397 -14.09 -7.45 36.46
N TYR A 398 -15.21 -7.96 35.97
CA TYR A 398 -16.50 -7.26 35.94
C TYR A 398 -17.43 -7.64 37.09
N GLY A 399 -17.11 -8.71 37.85
CA GLY A 399 -17.90 -9.13 38.99
C GLY A 399 -18.06 -8.03 40.05
N GLY A 400 -19.29 -7.78 40.48
CA GLY A 400 -19.64 -6.70 41.39
C GLY A 400 -19.93 -5.34 40.76
N MET A 401 -19.72 -5.18 39.44
CA MET A 401 -20.05 -3.96 38.73
C MET A 401 -21.52 -3.89 38.34
N ALA A 402 -22.07 -2.68 38.20
CA ALA A 402 -23.39 -2.53 37.59
C ALA A 402 -23.34 -3.03 36.14
N VAL A 403 -24.41 -3.66 35.65
CA VAL A 403 -24.49 -4.26 34.32
C VAL A 403 -24.19 -3.24 33.23
N ASP A 404 -24.73 -2.03 33.30
CA ASP A 404 -24.53 -0.97 32.31
C ASP A 404 -23.06 -0.53 32.28
N GLU A 405 -22.40 -0.40 33.41
CA GLU A 405 -20.99 -0.02 33.52
C GLU A 405 -20.09 -1.13 32.95
N ALA A 406 -20.33 -2.40 33.31
CA ALA A 406 -19.59 -3.53 32.78
C ALA A 406 -19.78 -3.68 31.26
N SER A 407 -21.00 -3.51 30.76
CA SER A 407 -21.33 -3.57 29.34
C SER A 407 -20.61 -2.49 28.55
N ALA A 408 -20.58 -1.27 29.09
CA ALA A 408 -19.82 -0.17 28.48
C ALA A 408 -18.30 -0.47 28.46
N ALA A 409 -17.75 -1.02 29.53
CA ALA A 409 -16.34 -1.39 29.61
C ALA A 409 -15.97 -2.50 28.60
N VAL A 410 -16.81 -3.52 28.43
CA VAL A 410 -16.63 -4.57 27.41
C VAL A 410 -16.70 -3.98 25.99
N SER A 411 -17.69 -3.11 25.73
CA SER A 411 -17.86 -2.48 24.41
C SER A 411 -16.70 -1.55 24.06
N ASN A 412 -16.18 -0.78 25.03
CA ASN A 412 -15.01 0.08 24.85
C ASN A 412 -13.72 -0.72 24.57
N ALA A 413 -13.68 -1.98 24.98
CA ALA A 413 -12.60 -2.93 24.66
C ALA A 413 -12.75 -3.58 23.27
N GLU A 414 -13.66 -3.09 22.44
CA GLU A 414 -13.98 -3.62 21.09
C GLU A 414 -14.48 -5.08 21.11
N LEU A 415 -15.17 -5.48 22.20
CA LEU A 415 -15.72 -6.81 22.39
C LEU A 415 -17.25 -6.78 22.38
N LYS A 416 -17.86 -7.92 22.07
CA LYS A 416 -19.32 -8.11 22.15
C LYS A 416 -19.70 -8.50 23.56
N VAL A 417 -20.76 -7.89 24.08
CA VAL A 417 -21.32 -8.24 25.38
C VAL A 417 -22.61 -9.05 25.20
N VAL A 418 -22.74 -10.10 26.00
CA VAL A 418 -23.98 -10.87 26.15
C VAL A 418 -24.32 -10.89 27.64
N ILE A 419 -25.53 -10.46 27.98
CA ILE A 419 -26.02 -10.45 29.37
C ILE A 419 -26.93 -11.67 29.57
N LYS A 420 -26.74 -12.39 30.66
CA LYS A 420 -27.54 -13.51 31.09
C LYS A 420 -28.09 -13.23 32.48
N GLY A 421 -29.41 -13.41 32.65
CA GLY A 421 -30.15 -13.08 33.87
C GLY A 421 -30.75 -11.67 33.82
N ASP A 422 -31.56 -11.30 34.79
CA ASP A 422 -32.33 -10.06 34.89
C ASP A 422 -31.87 -9.15 36.07
N GLY A 423 -30.71 -9.44 36.67
CA GLY A 423 -30.16 -8.64 37.77
C GLY A 423 -29.42 -7.39 37.31
N ASP A 424 -29.31 -6.39 38.19
CA ASP A 424 -28.66 -5.11 37.93
C ASP A 424 -27.13 -5.12 38.17
N THR A 425 -26.61 -6.24 38.72
CA THR A 425 -25.19 -6.38 39.08
C THR A 425 -24.62 -7.67 38.49
N VAL A 426 -23.40 -7.59 37.94
CA VAL A 426 -22.67 -8.75 37.40
C VAL A 426 -22.20 -9.63 38.56
N ILE A 427 -22.64 -10.90 38.60
CA ILE A 427 -22.22 -11.90 39.58
C ILE A 427 -20.97 -12.63 39.10
N SER A 428 -20.94 -13.01 37.81
CA SER A 428 -19.81 -13.71 37.21
C SER A 428 -19.68 -13.36 35.70
N GLN A 429 -18.58 -13.75 35.09
CA GLN A 429 -18.29 -13.52 33.70
C GLN A 429 -17.65 -14.73 33.02
N SER A 430 -17.77 -14.80 31.70
CA SER A 430 -17.00 -15.72 30.85
C SER A 430 -16.55 -15.00 29.57
N PRO A 431 -15.25 -15.04 29.17
CA PRO A 431 -14.14 -15.75 29.84
C PRO A 431 -13.78 -15.21 31.22
N ASP A 432 -12.91 -15.98 31.92
CA ASP A 432 -12.40 -15.59 33.24
C ASP A 432 -11.73 -14.21 33.22
N PRO A 433 -11.78 -13.45 34.33
CA PRO A 433 -11.07 -12.18 34.45
C PRO A 433 -9.60 -12.27 34.01
N TYR A 434 -9.11 -11.21 33.36
CA TYR A 434 -7.73 -11.08 32.86
C TYR A 434 -7.36 -12.05 31.71
N SER A 435 -8.35 -12.78 31.16
CA SER A 435 -8.16 -13.52 29.91
C SER A 435 -7.95 -12.60 28.73
N TYR A 436 -7.17 -13.03 27.74
CA TYR A 436 -7.08 -12.35 26.44
C TYR A 436 -8.19 -12.85 25.52
N VAL A 437 -9.02 -11.94 25.04
CA VAL A 437 -10.13 -12.22 24.13
C VAL A 437 -9.84 -11.55 22.79
N PRO A 438 -9.95 -12.27 21.67
CA PRO A 438 -9.80 -11.66 20.35
C PRO A 438 -10.76 -10.49 20.16
N LYS A 439 -10.33 -9.41 19.51
CA LYS A 439 -11.20 -8.27 19.17
C LYS A 439 -12.44 -8.75 18.41
N GLY A 440 -13.59 -8.22 18.76
CA GLY A 440 -14.88 -8.70 18.25
C GLY A 440 -15.35 -10.01 18.86
N GLY A 441 -14.57 -10.63 19.75
CA GLY A 441 -14.96 -11.79 20.54
C GLY A 441 -16.04 -11.45 21.57
N THR A 442 -16.60 -12.46 22.22
CA THR A 442 -17.76 -12.32 23.09
C THR A 442 -17.37 -12.47 24.57
N VAL A 443 -17.82 -11.52 25.39
CA VAL A 443 -17.80 -11.61 26.85
C VAL A 443 -19.23 -11.77 27.32
N ILE A 444 -19.47 -12.77 28.16
CA ILE A 444 -20.78 -13.03 28.77
C ILE A 444 -20.74 -12.54 30.21
N LEU A 445 -21.70 -11.71 30.58
CA LEU A 445 -21.89 -11.19 31.91
C LEU A 445 -23.13 -11.87 32.51
N TYR A 446 -22.96 -12.59 33.63
CA TYR A 446 -24.04 -13.25 34.32
C TYR A 446 -24.47 -12.42 35.53
N THR A 447 -25.76 -12.18 35.63
CA THR A 447 -26.39 -11.41 36.70
C THR A 447 -27.19 -12.30 37.66
N ASP A 448 -27.14 -13.62 37.44
CA ASP A 448 -27.70 -14.68 38.28
C ASP A 448 -26.74 -15.90 38.29
N ASP A 449 -27.14 -16.98 38.97
CA ASP A 449 -26.33 -18.19 39.11
C ASP A 449 -26.36 -19.10 37.87
N SER A 450 -26.83 -18.62 36.72
CA SER A 450 -26.93 -19.43 35.49
C SER A 450 -25.58 -19.76 34.85
N ALA A 451 -24.49 -19.10 35.26
CA ALA A 451 -23.14 -19.31 34.74
C ALA A 451 -22.67 -20.78 34.80
N GLU A 452 -22.97 -21.46 35.89
CA GLU A 452 -22.56 -22.87 36.10
C GLU A 452 -23.25 -23.83 35.12
N SER A 453 -24.43 -23.48 34.62
CA SER A 453 -25.22 -24.28 33.68
C SER A 453 -25.06 -23.89 32.23
N ASP A 454 -24.52 -22.69 31.92
CA ASP A 454 -24.31 -22.22 30.54
C ASP A 454 -22.99 -22.75 29.98
N THR A 455 -23.01 -24.03 29.64
CA THR A 455 -21.84 -24.74 29.14
C THR A 455 -22.01 -25.16 27.69
N VAL A 456 -20.89 -25.37 27.00
CA VAL A 456 -20.80 -25.85 25.64
C VAL A 456 -19.75 -26.93 25.50
N THR A 457 -19.92 -27.82 24.54
CA THR A 457 -18.94 -28.87 24.25
C THR A 457 -17.91 -28.36 23.25
N VAL A 458 -16.64 -28.49 23.56
CA VAL A 458 -15.52 -28.10 22.70
C VAL A 458 -15.52 -28.97 21.44
N PRO A 459 -15.62 -28.37 20.25
CA PRO A 459 -15.56 -29.12 18.97
C PRO A 459 -14.13 -29.61 18.67
N ASP A 460 -14.01 -30.43 17.63
CA ASP A 460 -12.72 -30.83 17.07
C ASP A 460 -12.28 -29.83 16.01
N PHE A 461 -11.21 -29.09 16.27
CA PHE A 461 -10.64 -28.14 15.32
C PHE A 461 -9.59 -28.79 14.42
N LYS A 462 -9.10 -30.00 14.74
CA LYS A 462 -8.00 -30.64 14.01
C LYS A 462 -8.31 -30.80 12.53
N GLY A 463 -7.37 -30.38 11.70
CA GLY A 463 -7.45 -30.46 10.23
C GLY A 463 -8.29 -29.37 9.57
N LEU A 464 -8.86 -28.43 10.35
CA LEU A 464 -9.59 -27.28 9.80
C LEU A 464 -8.64 -26.16 9.39
N SER A 465 -9.01 -25.38 8.40
CA SER A 465 -8.36 -24.09 8.12
C SER A 465 -8.67 -23.08 9.22
N MET A 466 -7.92 -21.97 9.28
CA MET A 466 -8.15 -20.90 10.26
C MET A 466 -9.57 -20.32 10.19
N SER A 467 -10.09 -20.10 8.96
CA SER A 467 -11.45 -19.60 8.76
C SER A 467 -12.48 -20.61 9.28
N GLN A 468 -12.35 -21.88 8.88
CA GLN A 468 -13.27 -22.95 9.33
C GLN A 468 -13.25 -23.11 10.87
N ALA A 469 -12.06 -23.04 11.48
CA ALA A 469 -11.93 -23.14 12.93
C ALA A 469 -12.59 -21.94 13.65
N SER A 470 -12.43 -20.72 13.13
CA SER A 470 -13.06 -19.51 13.68
C SER A 470 -14.59 -19.55 13.56
N ASP A 471 -15.10 -20.00 12.41
CA ASP A 471 -16.54 -20.15 12.21
C ASP A 471 -17.14 -21.22 13.15
N LEU A 472 -16.47 -22.35 13.28
CA LEU A 472 -16.91 -23.43 14.17
C LEU A 472 -16.89 -23.01 15.64
N ALA A 473 -15.85 -22.27 16.07
CA ALA A 473 -15.79 -21.74 17.43
C ALA A 473 -16.95 -20.78 17.71
N THR A 474 -17.20 -19.84 16.79
CA THR A 474 -18.31 -18.88 16.91
C THR A 474 -19.67 -19.59 16.98
N GLN A 475 -19.92 -20.57 16.09
CA GLN A 475 -21.15 -21.36 16.09
C GLN A 475 -21.32 -22.17 17.38
N SER A 476 -20.22 -22.62 17.97
CA SER A 476 -20.21 -23.37 19.24
C SER A 476 -20.30 -22.45 20.46
N GLY A 477 -20.33 -21.12 20.29
CA GLY A 477 -20.38 -20.16 21.40
C GLY A 477 -19.06 -20.04 22.15
N LEU A 478 -17.94 -20.24 21.49
CA LEU A 478 -16.57 -20.15 21.99
C LEU A 478 -15.82 -19.00 21.38
N ASN A 479 -14.77 -18.52 22.00
CA ASN A 479 -13.77 -17.65 21.40
C ASN A 479 -12.56 -18.49 20.96
N ILE A 480 -11.86 -18.06 19.89
CA ILE A 480 -10.68 -18.75 19.39
C ILE A 480 -9.49 -17.78 19.34
N THR A 481 -8.33 -18.20 19.83
CA THR A 481 -7.04 -17.55 19.61
C THR A 481 -6.19 -18.46 18.74
N ILE A 482 -5.62 -17.87 17.67
CA ILE A 482 -4.80 -18.58 16.70
C ILE A 482 -3.33 -18.51 17.12
N SER A 483 -2.59 -19.61 17.02
CA SER A 483 -1.15 -19.67 17.27
C SER A 483 -0.44 -20.58 16.24
N GLY A 484 0.89 -20.53 16.16
CA GLY A 484 1.69 -21.36 15.26
C GLY A 484 1.86 -20.76 13.87
N THR A 485 1.84 -21.58 12.83
CA THR A 485 2.02 -21.14 11.45
C THR A 485 0.76 -20.45 10.93
N PHE A 486 0.92 -19.23 10.45
CA PHE A 486 -0.16 -18.43 9.89
C PHE A 486 -0.05 -18.43 8.36
N SER A 487 -0.76 -19.32 7.73
CA SER A 487 -0.98 -19.36 6.30
C SER A 487 -2.28 -20.09 6.05
N SER A 488 -3.07 -19.65 5.14
CA SER A 488 -4.30 -20.30 4.72
C SER A 488 -4.08 -21.20 3.50
N ASP A 489 -2.82 -21.46 3.10
CA ASP A 489 -2.55 -22.59 2.24
C ASP A 489 -3.30 -23.82 2.83
N ASP A 490 -4.05 -24.56 2.02
CA ASP A 490 -4.77 -25.78 2.43
C ASP A 490 -3.86 -26.79 3.14
N SER A 491 -2.53 -26.62 3.01
CA SER A 491 -1.51 -27.33 3.76
C SER A 491 -1.36 -26.88 5.22
N VAL A 492 -1.86 -25.69 5.60
CA VAL A 492 -1.82 -25.19 6.98
C VAL A 492 -3.15 -25.45 7.66
N THR A 493 -3.13 -26.39 8.60
CA THR A 493 -4.32 -26.85 9.31
C THR A 493 -4.10 -26.85 10.81
N ALA A 494 -5.19 -26.77 11.57
CA ALA A 494 -5.18 -26.92 13.02
C ALA A 494 -4.64 -28.31 13.41
N GLU A 495 -3.58 -28.35 14.22
CA GLU A 495 -2.98 -29.59 14.71
C GLU A 495 -3.20 -29.80 16.20
N VAL A 496 -3.18 -28.73 16.98
CA VAL A 496 -3.34 -28.78 18.44
C VAL A 496 -4.36 -27.74 18.88
N GLN A 497 -5.19 -28.09 19.83
CA GLN A 497 -6.09 -27.19 20.55
C GLN A 497 -5.83 -27.23 22.04
N SER A 498 -5.89 -26.08 22.74
CA SER A 498 -5.55 -25.95 24.16
C SER A 498 -6.49 -26.71 25.10
N ILE A 499 -7.73 -26.92 24.66
CA ILE A 499 -8.73 -27.71 25.39
C ILE A 499 -9.20 -28.84 24.47
N GLU A 500 -9.13 -30.09 24.95
CA GLU A 500 -9.47 -31.27 24.15
C GLU A 500 -10.93 -31.26 23.68
N LYS A 501 -11.18 -31.74 22.46
CA LYS A 501 -12.54 -31.98 21.97
C LYS A 501 -13.38 -32.83 22.89
N GLY A 502 -14.65 -32.53 22.97
CA GLY A 502 -15.61 -33.23 23.83
C GLY A 502 -15.63 -32.77 25.27
N LYS A 503 -14.67 -31.94 25.72
CA LYS A 503 -14.75 -31.32 27.03
C LYS A 503 -15.89 -30.32 27.11
N VAL A 504 -16.54 -30.26 28.25
CA VAL A 504 -17.58 -29.27 28.56
C VAL A 504 -16.91 -28.08 29.26
N VAL A 505 -17.13 -26.90 28.73
CA VAL A 505 -16.57 -25.63 29.24
C VAL A 505 -17.66 -24.56 29.28
N SER A 506 -17.43 -23.48 30.00
CA SER A 506 -18.33 -22.33 30.00
C SER A 506 -18.42 -21.72 28.60
N ARG A 507 -19.62 -21.31 28.19
CA ARG A 507 -19.81 -20.55 26.96
C ARG A 507 -18.94 -19.29 27.01
N GLY A 508 -18.34 -18.90 25.87
CA GLY A 508 -17.42 -17.79 25.79
C GLY A 508 -15.95 -18.13 26.10
N THR A 509 -15.65 -19.35 26.60
CA THR A 509 -14.26 -19.78 26.83
C THR A 509 -13.38 -19.56 25.62
N VAL A 510 -12.15 -19.13 25.85
CA VAL A 510 -11.14 -18.93 24.78
C VAL A 510 -10.36 -20.24 24.57
N ILE A 511 -10.37 -20.73 23.33
CA ILE A 511 -9.60 -21.90 22.91
C ILE A 511 -8.41 -21.40 22.05
N THR A 512 -7.19 -21.73 22.46
CA THR A 512 -6.01 -21.52 21.59
C THR A 512 -5.89 -22.71 20.65
N VAL A 513 -5.88 -22.44 19.34
CA VAL A 513 -5.68 -23.45 18.30
C VAL A 513 -4.36 -23.16 17.59
N THR A 514 -3.48 -24.15 17.57
CA THR A 514 -2.17 -24.07 16.91
C THR A 514 -2.27 -24.68 15.54
N PHE A 515 -1.84 -23.90 14.54
CA PHE A 515 -1.82 -24.29 13.14
C PHE A 515 -0.41 -24.63 12.72
N GLU A 516 -0.26 -25.69 11.93
CA GLU A 516 1.02 -26.15 11.39
C GLU A 516 0.90 -26.44 9.90
N GLN A 517 1.98 -26.17 9.16
CA GLN A 517 2.08 -26.55 7.75
C GLN A 517 2.39 -28.04 7.65
N LYS A 518 1.55 -28.81 6.97
CA LYS A 518 1.86 -30.20 6.64
C LYS A 518 3.01 -30.21 5.63
N SER A 519 4.18 -30.64 6.05
CA SER A 519 5.27 -30.91 5.12
C SER A 519 4.85 -32.01 4.15
N ASN A 520 4.69 -31.69 2.87
CA ASN A 520 4.61 -32.68 1.80
C ASN A 520 6.00 -33.34 1.68
N ILE A 521 6.30 -34.29 2.57
CA ILE A 521 7.41 -35.22 2.36
C ILE A 521 6.83 -36.31 1.44
N MET A 522 7.05 -36.15 0.14
CA MET A 522 7.08 -37.28 -0.82
C MET A 522 8.51 -37.47 -1.32
#